data_71bcd59805298a8374e6fe4d40f82f59
#
_entry.id   71bcd59805298a8374e6fe4d40f82f59
#
_cell.length_a   1.000
_cell.length_b   1.000
_cell.length_c   1.000
_cell.angle_alpha   90.00
_cell.angle_beta   90.00
_cell.angle_gamma   90.00
#
_symmetry.space_group_name_H-M   'P 1'
#
loop_
_entity.id
_entity.type
_entity.pdbx_description
1 polymer ?
#
loop_
_entity_poly.entity_id
_entity_poly.type
_entity_poly.pdbx_seq_one_letter_code
_entity_poly.pdbx_strand_id
1 'polypeptide(L)'
;MPDEYWVFDFTKPSPKQWRCPLDYQIGRYDEHRPGMYNTELFSDGRDLHVGLDIGAPVGTEIFAFADGIVHSFGVNPEDGSYGPTIITQHDVRLPIAVGSIKMGDFRRIWVLHGHLSSSSLAGLSVGQKISGGQKIATIGNEQENGGWPPHLHIQISLKQPKDNDMPGVVHLSKREEALKQFIDPRLILGKLY
;
A
#
# COMPACT_ATOMS: atom_id res chain seq x y z
N MET A 1 5.15 11.34 9.15
CA MET A 1 6.46 10.66 9.11
C MET A 1 7.39 11.36 10.10
N PRO A 2 8.31 10.66 10.75
CA PRO A 2 9.37 11.28 11.56
C PRO A 2 10.34 12.06 10.67
N ASP A 3 11.20 12.90 11.30
CA ASP A 3 12.20 13.67 10.59
C ASP A 3 13.31 12.83 9.96
N GLU A 4 13.54 11.62 10.51
CA GLU A 4 14.53 10.66 10.02
C GLU A 4 13.89 9.32 9.67
N TYR A 5 14.13 8.85 8.45
CA TYR A 5 13.74 7.53 7.97
C TYR A 5 14.69 7.06 6.87
N TRP A 6 14.73 5.76 6.65
CA TRP A 6 15.56 5.15 5.62
C TRP A 6 14.75 4.93 4.33
N VAL A 7 15.32 5.23 3.18
CA VAL A 7 14.75 4.89 1.88
C VAL A 7 15.53 3.74 1.28
N PHE A 8 14.87 2.59 1.14
CA PHE A 8 15.51 1.41 0.53
C PHE A 8 15.68 1.55 -0.99
N ASP A 9 16.68 0.85 -1.49
CA ASP A 9 16.87 0.59 -2.92
C ASP A 9 16.84 -0.94 -3.12
N PHE A 10 15.66 -1.47 -3.44
CA PHE A 10 15.45 -2.91 -3.65
C PHE A 10 15.71 -3.35 -5.11
N THR A 11 16.19 -2.47 -5.97
CA THR A 11 16.58 -2.83 -7.33
C THR A 11 17.77 -3.82 -7.35
N LYS A 12 18.50 -3.92 -6.24
CA LYS A 12 19.61 -4.84 -6.03
C LYS A 12 19.23 -5.91 -5.03
N PRO A 13 19.24 -7.20 -5.40
CA PRO A 13 18.94 -8.27 -4.46
C PRO A 13 19.92 -8.27 -3.29
N SER A 14 19.42 -8.19 -2.07
CA SER A 14 20.21 -8.42 -0.87
C SER A 14 19.33 -8.85 0.30
N PRO A 15 19.46 -10.08 0.78
CA PRO A 15 18.75 -10.56 1.96
C PRO A 15 19.02 -9.77 3.24
N LYS A 16 20.12 -9.02 3.28
CA LYS A 16 20.51 -8.21 4.43
C LYS A 16 19.89 -6.82 4.47
N GLN A 17 19.23 -6.39 3.42
CA GLN A 17 18.69 -5.02 3.29
C GLN A 17 17.44 -4.74 4.12
N TRP A 18 16.75 -5.78 4.61
CA TRP A 18 15.61 -5.63 5.52
C TRP A 18 15.97 -5.16 6.93
N ARG A 19 17.26 -5.15 7.30
CA ARG A 19 17.72 -4.68 8.59
C ARG A 19 18.21 -3.24 8.49
N CYS A 20 17.35 -2.32 8.82
CA CYS A 20 17.66 -0.91 8.95
C CYS A 20 17.78 -0.55 10.44
N PRO A 21 18.72 0.33 10.83
CA PRO A 21 18.82 0.81 12.21
C PRO A 21 17.74 1.81 12.60
N LEU A 22 16.96 2.31 11.64
CA LEU A 22 15.87 3.26 11.87
C LEU A 22 14.53 2.54 11.95
N ASP A 23 13.67 2.99 12.84
CA ASP A 23 12.32 2.45 13.04
C ASP A 23 11.40 2.68 11.85
N TYR A 24 11.68 3.73 11.05
CA TYR A 24 10.87 4.10 9.89
C TYR A 24 11.65 3.96 8.59
N GLN A 25 10.99 3.35 7.61
CA GLN A 25 11.61 2.99 6.34
C GLN A 25 10.62 3.16 5.19
N ILE A 26 11.14 3.41 3.99
CA ILE A 26 10.35 3.52 2.77
C ILE A 26 10.83 2.49 1.75
N GLY A 27 9.91 1.64 1.28
CA GLY A 27 10.03 0.87 0.06
C GLY A 27 9.34 1.62 -1.08
N ARG A 28 10.03 1.81 -2.19
CA ARG A 28 9.61 2.74 -3.24
C ARG A 28 8.44 2.21 -4.07
N TYR A 29 7.67 3.14 -4.56
CA TYR A 29 6.72 2.92 -5.65
C TYR A 29 7.43 2.76 -6.99
N ASP A 30 6.84 1.98 -7.92
CA ASP A 30 7.38 1.71 -9.26
C ASP A 30 8.82 1.18 -9.21
N GLU A 31 9.07 0.22 -8.32
CA GLU A 31 10.38 -0.33 -8.06
C GLU A 31 10.45 -1.80 -8.46
N HIS A 32 11.34 -2.12 -9.40
CA HIS A 32 11.66 -3.50 -9.77
C HIS A 32 12.50 -4.14 -8.67
N ARG A 33 12.00 -5.24 -8.08
CA ARG A 33 12.57 -5.91 -6.89
C ARG A 33 12.93 -7.38 -7.19
N PRO A 34 13.95 -7.63 -7.98
CA PRO A 34 14.28 -8.99 -8.43
C PRO A 34 14.63 -9.90 -7.25
N GLY A 35 13.97 -11.07 -7.18
CA GLY A 35 14.21 -12.10 -6.16
C GLY A 35 13.69 -11.78 -4.76
N MET A 36 12.90 -10.72 -4.58
CA MET A 36 12.28 -10.38 -3.30
C MET A 36 11.05 -11.24 -3.02
N TYR A 37 10.25 -11.49 -4.03
CA TYR A 37 8.96 -12.20 -3.95
C TYR A 37 9.16 -13.66 -4.34
N ASN A 38 9.29 -14.55 -3.36
CA ASN A 38 9.70 -15.95 -3.55
C ASN A 38 8.74 -16.98 -2.94
N THR A 39 7.55 -16.55 -2.49
CA THR A 39 6.49 -17.47 -2.05
C THR A 39 5.73 -18.04 -3.24
N GLU A 40 4.91 -19.08 -3.02
CA GLU A 40 4.08 -19.70 -4.05
C GLU A 40 3.17 -18.67 -4.75
N LEU A 41 2.69 -17.68 -4.01
CA LEU A 41 1.85 -16.58 -4.52
C LEU A 41 2.50 -15.83 -5.68
N PHE A 42 3.84 -15.79 -5.75
CA PHE A 42 4.62 -15.09 -6.78
C PHE A 42 5.35 -16.04 -7.73
N SER A 43 4.93 -17.30 -7.81
CA SER A 43 5.54 -18.33 -8.68
C SER A 43 5.49 -17.97 -10.16
N ASP A 44 4.62 -17.03 -10.55
CA ASP A 44 4.56 -16.46 -11.90
C ASP A 44 5.68 -15.44 -12.20
N GLY A 45 6.51 -15.07 -11.22
CA GLY A 45 7.68 -14.19 -11.40
C GLY A 45 7.38 -12.69 -11.43
N ARG A 46 6.25 -12.25 -10.83
CA ARG A 46 5.95 -10.83 -10.62
C ARG A 46 6.96 -10.19 -9.67
N ASP A 47 7.53 -9.05 -10.02
CA ASP A 47 8.58 -8.41 -9.23
C ASP A 47 8.64 -6.87 -9.33
N LEU A 48 7.68 -6.26 -10.03
CA LEU A 48 7.53 -4.81 -10.04
C LEU A 48 6.52 -4.36 -8.98
N HIS A 49 6.98 -3.69 -7.96
CA HIS A 49 6.16 -3.13 -6.88
C HIS A 49 5.39 -1.89 -7.35
N VAL A 50 4.07 -1.90 -7.21
CA VAL A 50 3.17 -0.82 -7.67
C VAL A 50 2.41 -0.12 -6.55
N GLY A 51 2.82 -0.35 -5.31
CA GLY A 51 2.46 0.40 -4.11
C GLY A 51 3.66 1.14 -3.54
N LEU A 52 3.54 1.61 -2.32
CA LEU A 52 4.59 2.22 -1.52
C LEU A 52 4.54 1.59 -0.12
N ASP A 53 5.70 1.19 0.41
CA ASP A 53 5.77 0.59 1.73
C ASP A 53 6.31 1.60 2.75
N ILE A 54 5.66 1.66 3.91
CA ILE A 54 6.10 2.45 5.06
C ILE A 54 6.38 1.50 6.20
N GLY A 55 7.65 1.12 6.38
CA GLY A 55 8.11 0.35 7.53
C GLY A 55 7.99 1.19 8.79
N ALA A 56 7.43 0.60 9.84
CA ALA A 56 7.30 1.22 11.16
C ALA A 56 7.03 0.13 12.22
N PRO A 57 7.17 0.43 13.53
CA PRO A 57 6.89 -0.52 14.60
C PRO A 57 5.47 -1.09 14.54
N VAL A 58 5.31 -2.35 14.99
CA VAL A 58 3.99 -2.97 15.18
C VAL A 58 3.11 -2.06 16.04
N GLY A 59 1.84 -1.93 15.65
CA GLY A 59 0.88 -1.08 16.35
C GLY A 59 0.94 0.40 15.99
N THR A 60 1.86 0.83 15.12
CA THR A 60 1.88 2.20 14.58
C THR A 60 0.52 2.52 13.95
N GLU A 61 -0.06 3.64 14.35
CA GLU A 61 -1.38 4.06 13.92
C GLU A 61 -1.38 4.57 12.48
N ILE A 62 -2.43 4.20 11.75
CA ILE A 62 -2.68 4.60 10.37
C ILE A 62 -3.93 5.47 10.35
N PHE A 63 -3.80 6.63 9.71
CA PHE A 63 -4.87 7.64 9.64
C PHE A 63 -5.34 7.83 8.20
N ALA A 64 -6.64 8.09 8.03
CA ALA A 64 -7.20 8.46 6.74
C ALA A 64 -6.63 9.81 6.27
N PHE A 65 -6.16 9.88 5.04
CA PHE A 65 -5.60 11.12 4.48
C PHE A 65 -6.68 12.16 4.12
N ALA A 66 -7.92 11.73 3.93
CA ALA A 66 -9.07 12.56 3.55
C ALA A 66 -10.38 11.88 3.96
N ASP A 67 -11.48 12.63 3.89
CA ASP A 67 -12.84 12.09 4.03
C ASP A 67 -13.11 11.01 2.97
N GLY A 68 -13.85 9.98 3.34
CA GLY A 68 -14.16 8.86 2.45
C GLY A 68 -15.09 7.84 3.08
N ILE A 69 -15.06 6.64 2.54
CA ILE A 69 -15.80 5.49 3.06
C ILE A 69 -14.92 4.24 3.05
N VAL A 70 -15.23 3.28 3.89
CA VAL A 70 -14.71 1.91 3.77
C VAL A 70 -15.34 1.26 2.55
N HIS A 71 -14.54 0.94 1.54
CA HIS A 71 -15.00 0.26 0.33
C HIS A 71 -15.13 -1.25 0.58
N SER A 72 -14.08 -1.86 1.09
CA SER A 72 -13.99 -3.28 1.40
C SER A 72 -12.92 -3.53 2.44
N PHE A 73 -13.00 -4.65 3.12
CA PHE A 73 -11.98 -5.09 4.07
C PHE A 73 -12.06 -6.61 4.24
N GLY A 74 -10.96 -7.21 4.67
CA GLY A 74 -10.87 -8.65 4.88
C GLY A 74 -9.44 -9.11 5.11
N VAL A 75 -9.24 -10.41 5.12
CA VAL A 75 -7.91 -11.01 5.26
C VAL A 75 -7.53 -11.67 3.94
N ASN A 76 -6.35 -11.38 3.44
CA ASN A 76 -5.69 -12.05 2.32
C ASN A 76 -4.66 -13.01 2.94
N PRO A 77 -5.01 -14.30 3.16
CA PRO A 77 -4.30 -15.16 4.11
C PRO A 77 -3.07 -15.87 3.52
N GLU A 78 -2.85 -15.79 2.21
CA GLU A 78 -1.76 -16.49 1.54
C GLU A 78 -0.39 -15.98 2.03
N ASP A 79 0.58 -16.87 2.16
CA ASP A 79 1.95 -16.52 2.51
C ASP A 79 2.56 -15.55 1.50
N GLY A 80 3.04 -14.41 1.97
CA GLY A 80 3.51 -13.32 1.13
C GLY A 80 2.41 -12.35 0.68
N SER A 81 1.13 -12.57 1.01
CA SER A 81 0.04 -11.64 0.73
C SER A 81 -0.05 -10.54 1.81
N TYR A 82 -1.13 -9.77 1.78
CA TYR A 82 -1.30 -8.59 2.65
C TYR A 82 -1.74 -8.89 4.08
N GLY A 83 -2.22 -10.11 4.38
CA GLY A 83 -2.93 -10.33 5.63
C GLY A 83 -4.18 -9.45 5.75
N PRO A 84 -4.47 -8.89 6.95
CA PRO A 84 -5.57 -7.97 7.14
C PRO A 84 -5.41 -6.71 6.29
N THR A 85 -6.47 -6.36 5.56
CA THR A 85 -6.47 -5.32 4.53
C THR A 85 -7.74 -4.49 4.60
N ILE A 86 -7.61 -3.19 4.43
CA ILE A 86 -8.73 -2.24 4.29
C ILE A 86 -8.54 -1.47 2.99
N ILE A 87 -9.58 -1.41 2.17
CA ILE A 87 -9.63 -0.50 1.03
C ILE A 87 -10.62 0.62 1.33
N THR A 88 -10.14 1.84 1.24
CA THR A 88 -10.95 3.04 1.39
C THR A 88 -11.24 3.68 0.04
N GLN A 89 -12.39 4.36 -0.10
CA GLN A 89 -12.77 5.10 -1.29
C GLN A 89 -12.84 6.59 -0.97
N HIS A 90 -12.26 7.41 -1.83
CA HIS A 90 -12.24 8.86 -1.68
C HIS A 90 -12.56 9.55 -2.99
N ASP A 91 -13.25 10.69 -2.91
CA ASP A 91 -13.44 11.61 -4.03
C ASP A 91 -12.52 12.82 -3.82
N VAL A 92 -11.45 12.90 -4.60
CA VAL A 92 -10.36 13.86 -4.41
C VAL A 92 -10.04 14.65 -5.68
N ARG A 93 -9.39 15.81 -5.53
CA ARG A 93 -8.75 16.52 -6.63
C ARG A 93 -7.31 16.08 -6.75
N LEU A 94 -6.95 15.49 -7.89
CA LEU A 94 -5.56 15.09 -8.11
C LEU A 94 -4.69 16.30 -8.44
N PRO A 95 -3.51 16.42 -7.81
CA PRO A 95 -2.59 17.55 -8.02
C PRO A 95 -1.80 17.48 -9.34
N ILE A 96 -1.97 16.39 -10.10
CA ILE A 96 -1.28 16.16 -11.37
C ILE A 96 -2.24 15.64 -12.43
N ALA A 97 -1.81 15.70 -13.70
CA ALA A 97 -2.47 15.00 -14.79
C ALA A 97 -2.01 13.54 -14.84
N VAL A 98 -2.96 12.61 -14.99
CA VAL A 98 -2.69 11.17 -15.15
C VAL A 98 -3.48 10.62 -16.32
N GLY A 99 -2.83 10.24 -17.41
CA GLY A 99 -3.48 9.82 -18.63
C GLY A 99 -4.37 10.94 -19.19
N SER A 100 -5.68 10.69 -19.31
CA SER A 100 -6.67 11.69 -19.76
C SER A 100 -7.20 12.60 -18.65
N ILE A 101 -6.79 12.37 -17.39
CA ILE A 101 -7.20 13.14 -16.22
C ILE A 101 -6.39 14.44 -16.17
N LYS A 102 -7.07 15.58 -16.14
CA LYS A 102 -6.40 16.89 -16.00
C LYS A 102 -6.10 17.18 -14.53
N MET A 103 -5.06 17.95 -14.30
CA MET A 103 -4.75 18.47 -12.96
C MET A 103 -5.95 19.22 -12.37
N GLY A 104 -6.30 18.90 -11.13
CA GLY A 104 -7.43 19.50 -10.42
C GLY A 104 -8.80 18.89 -10.71
N ASP A 105 -8.92 17.92 -11.62
CA ASP A 105 -10.15 17.18 -11.81
C ASP A 105 -10.52 16.37 -10.57
N PHE A 106 -11.80 16.35 -10.21
CA PHE A 106 -12.30 15.42 -9.21
C PHE A 106 -12.23 13.99 -9.73
N ARG A 107 -11.67 13.11 -8.91
CA ARG A 107 -11.59 11.68 -9.19
C ARG A 107 -11.94 10.86 -7.98
N ARG A 108 -12.64 9.77 -8.23
CA ARG A 108 -12.78 8.69 -7.28
C ARG A 108 -11.54 7.82 -7.35
N ILE A 109 -10.93 7.61 -6.19
CA ILE A 109 -9.79 6.71 -6.02
C ILE A 109 -10.09 5.70 -4.92
N TRP A 110 -9.43 4.57 -5.01
CA TRP A 110 -9.45 3.52 -4.00
C TRP A 110 -8.04 3.38 -3.44
N VAL A 111 -7.93 3.36 -2.11
CA VAL A 111 -6.64 3.27 -1.42
C VAL A 111 -6.61 2.00 -0.59
N LEU A 112 -5.73 1.07 -0.96
CA LEU A 112 -5.47 -0.15 -0.21
C LEU A 112 -4.47 0.15 0.91
N HIS A 113 -4.78 -0.36 2.09
CA HIS A 113 -3.93 -0.40 3.27
C HIS A 113 -3.74 -1.87 3.63
N GLY A 114 -2.55 -2.42 3.39
CA GLY A 114 -2.19 -3.82 3.64
C GLY A 114 -1.29 -3.98 4.86
N HIS A 115 -1.09 -5.22 5.29
CA HIS A 115 -0.23 -5.64 6.42
C HIS A 115 -0.68 -5.07 7.77
N LEU A 116 -1.99 -4.95 7.93
CA LEU A 116 -2.62 -4.38 9.13
C LEU A 116 -2.66 -5.41 10.27
N SER A 117 -2.93 -4.92 11.49
CA SER A 117 -3.29 -5.80 12.58
C SER A 117 -4.71 -6.36 12.38
N SER A 118 -4.95 -7.58 12.78
CA SER A 118 -6.27 -8.23 12.70
C SER A 118 -7.35 -7.45 13.47
N SER A 119 -6.97 -6.79 14.56
CA SER A 119 -7.86 -5.95 15.36
C SER A 119 -8.38 -4.73 14.59
N SER A 120 -7.68 -4.30 13.54
CA SER A 120 -8.10 -3.17 12.69
C SER A 120 -9.37 -3.45 11.90
N LEU A 121 -9.74 -4.72 11.72
CA LEU A 121 -10.95 -5.09 10.99
C LEU A 121 -12.20 -5.14 11.88
N ALA A 122 -12.02 -5.12 13.20
CA ALA A 122 -13.10 -5.26 14.15
C ALA A 122 -14.07 -4.06 14.10
N GLY A 123 -15.36 -4.34 13.97
CA GLY A 123 -16.41 -3.29 13.99
C GLY A 123 -16.51 -2.47 12.70
N LEU A 124 -15.74 -2.79 11.64
CA LEU A 124 -15.89 -2.14 10.34
C LEU A 124 -17.16 -2.59 9.63
N SER A 125 -17.67 -1.69 8.79
CA SER A 125 -18.76 -1.97 7.86
C SER A 125 -18.48 -1.34 6.50
N VAL A 126 -18.81 -2.04 5.43
CA VAL A 126 -18.74 -1.48 4.07
C VAL A 126 -19.68 -0.29 3.96
N GLY A 127 -19.21 0.80 3.38
CA GLY A 127 -19.93 2.07 3.32
C GLY A 127 -19.81 2.94 4.59
N GLN A 128 -19.15 2.47 5.64
CA GLN A 128 -18.86 3.26 6.82
C GLN A 128 -18.09 4.52 6.45
N LYS A 129 -18.58 5.69 6.87
CA LYS A 129 -17.89 6.98 6.66
C LYS A 129 -16.63 7.05 7.50
N ILE A 130 -15.59 7.62 6.93
CA ILE A 130 -14.33 7.95 7.59
C ILE A 130 -14.02 9.43 7.34
N SER A 131 -13.43 10.09 8.33
CA SER A 131 -13.02 11.50 8.24
C SER A 131 -11.51 11.60 8.04
N GLY A 132 -11.06 12.62 7.33
CA GLY A 132 -9.62 12.94 7.24
C GLY A 132 -9.02 13.10 8.65
N GLY A 133 -7.86 12.47 8.88
CA GLY A 133 -7.22 12.43 10.20
C GLY A 133 -7.82 11.41 11.18
N GLN A 134 -8.88 10.68 10.80
CA GLN A 134 -9.40 9.59 11.62
C GLN A 134 -8.44 8.40 11.59
N LYS A 135 -8.13 7.82 12.75
CA LYS A 135 -7.45 6.53 12.85
C LYS A 135 -8.33 5.45 12.22
N ILE A 136 -7.78 4.70 11.28
CA ILE A 136 -8.47 3.63 10.55
C ILE A 136 -7.88 2.25 10.83
N ALA A 137 -6.61 2.14 11.20
CA ALA A 137 -5.93 0.87 11.42
C ALA A 137 -4.67 1.03 12.27
N THR A 138 -4.00 -0.10 12.49
CA THR A 138 -2.62 -0.16 13.00
C THR A 138 -1.82 -1.20 12.18
N ILE A 139 -0.49 -1.04 12.14
CA ILE A 139 0.42 -2.01 11.51
C ILE A 139 0.41 -3.32 12.29
N GLY A 140 0.28 -4.45 11.58
CA GLY A 140 0.29 -5.79 12.11
C GLY A 140 1.68 -6.36 12.32
N ASN A 141 1.76 -7.43 13.10
CA ASN A 141 2.99 -8.22 13.28
C ASN A 141 3.13 -9.28 12.17
N GLU A 142 4.32 -9.91 12.07
CA GLU A 142 4.64 -10.89 11.01
C GLU A 142 3.72 -12.13 11.00
N GLN A 143 3.12 -12.51 12.14
CA GLN A 143 2.25 -13.68 12.23
C GLN A 143 0.88 -13.46 11.62
N GLU A 144 0.46 -12.20 11.43
CA GLU A 144 -0.86 -11.84 10.89
C GLU A 144 -0.80 -11.10 9.56
N ASN A 145 0.34 -10.51 9.20
CA ASN A 145 0.47 -9.57 8.09
C ASN A 145 0.95 -10.21 6.76
N GLY A 146 0.88 -11.53 6.62
CA GLY A 146 1.38 -12.25 5.45
C GLY A 146 2.86 -12.66 5.54
N GLY A 147 3.48 -12.57 6.73
CA GLY A 147 4.86 -13.01 6.97
C GLY A 147 5.93 -11.96 6.69
N TRP A 148 5.55 -10.71 6.48
CA TRP A 148 6.47 -9.62 6.19
C TRP A 148 6.95 -8.88 7.44
N PRO A 149 8.17 -8.30 7.42
CA PRO A 149 8.56 -7.30 8.42
C PRO A 149 7.48 -6.22 8.56
N PRO A 150 7.21 -5.70 9.78
CA PRO A 150 6.12 -4.78 10.03
C PRO A 150 6.20 -3.52 9.17
N HIS A 151 5.20 -3.30 8.33
CA HIS A 151 5.06 -2.14 7.46
C HIS A 151 3.61 -1.93 7.03
N LEU A 152 3.30 -0.75 6.55
CA LEU A 152 2.08 -0.45 5.78
C LEU A 152 2.42 -0.53 4.30
N HIS A 153 1.74 -1.40 3.54
CA HIS A 153 1.66 -1.26 2.10
C HIS A 153 0.50 -0.35 1.76
N ILE A 154 0.78 0.78 1.09
CA ILE A 154 -0.25 1.71 0.61
C ILE A 154 -0.24 1.79 -0.91
N GLN A 155 -1.42 1.64 -1.53
CA GLN A 155 -1.55 1.62 -2.98
C GLN A 155 -2.81 2.34 -3.43
N ILE A 156 -2.71 3.17 -4.47
CA ILE A 156 -3.84 3.92 -5.03
C ILE A 156 -4.26 3.31 -6.37
N SER A 157 -5.54 3.03 -6.52
CA SER A 157 -6.13 2.61 -7.79
C SER A 157 -7.12 3.64 -8.33
N LEU A 158 -7.05 3.88 -9.64
CA LEU A 158 -8.05 4.65 -10.41
C LEU A 158 -9.23 3.79 -10.86
N LYS A 159 -9.16 2.47 -10.68
CA LYS A 159 -10.25 1.53 -10.95
C LYS A 159 -10.76 0.94 -9.64
N GLN A 160 -12.06 0.78 -9.55
CA GLN A 160 -12.70 0.12 -8.42
C GLN A 160 -12.23 -1.34 -8.31
N PRO A 161 -11.68 -1.76 -7.16
CA PRO A 161 -11.40 -3.16 -6.91
C PRO A 161 -12.69 -3.94 -6.70
N LYS A 162 -12.65 -5.26 -6.94
CA LYS A 162 -13.81 -6.13 -6.76
C LYS A 162 -14.08 -6.46 -5.30
N ASP A 163 -13.00 -6.58 -4.54
CA ASP A 163 -12.98 -7.04 -3.14
C ASP A 163 -11.90 -6.28 -2.35
N ASN A 164 -11.34 -6.90 -1.32
CA ASN A 164 -10.31 -6.31 -0.46
C ASN A 164 -8.88 -6.57 -0.97
N ASP A 165 -8.71 -6.87 -2.26
CA ASP A 165 -7.41 -7.14 -2.86
C ASP A 165 -7.11 -6.28 -4.09
N MET A 166 -5.83 -6.02 -4.30
CA MET A 166 -5.24 -5.43 -5.50
C MET A 166 -3.84 -6.04 -5.71
N PRO A 167 -3.39 -6.26 -6.96
CA PRO A 167 -2.03 -6.76 -7.19
C PRO A 167 -1.00 -5.71 -6.72
N GLY A 168 -0.28 -5.98 -5.63
CA GLY A 168 0.79 -5.11 -5.11
C GLY A 168 2.06 -5.20 -5.94
N VAL A 169 2.20 -6.31 -6.65
CA VAL A 169 3.32 -6.58 -7.57
C VAL A 169 2.77 -7.06 -8.90
N VAL A 170 3.36 -6.59 -9.98
CA VAL A 170 3.03 -6.99 -11.35
C VAL A 170 4.29 -7.42 -12.11
N HIS A 171 4.13 -8.08 -13.24
CA HIS A 171 5.27 -8.33 -14.14
C HIS A 171 5.85 -7.01 -14.67
N LEU A 172 7.17 -6.91 -14.74
CA LEU A 172 7.86 -5.74 -15.28
C LEU A 172 7.38 -5.38 -16.71
N SER A 173 7.05 -6.39 -17.52
CA SER A 173 6.50 -6.20 -18.88
C SER A 173 5.12 -5.52 -18.90
N LYS A 174 4.42 -5.48 -17.76
CA LYS A 174 3.10 -4.83 -17.60
C LYS A 174 3.19 -3.44 -16.96
N ARG A 175 4.40 -2.95 -16.72
CA ARG A 175 4.63 -1.67 -16.01
C ARG A 175 3.80 -0.52 -16.57
N GLU A 176 3.84 -0.26 -17.87
CA GLU A 176 3.12 0.86 -18.47
C GLU A 176 1.60 0.79 -18.28
N GLU A 177 1.04 -0.41 -18.34
CA GLU A 177 -0.39 -0.64 -18.10
C GLU A 177 -0.73 -0.47 -16.61
N ALA A 178 0.07 -1.06 -15.72
CA ALA A 178 -0.13 -1.00 -14.30
C ALA A 178 -0.08 0.44 -13.75
N LEU A 179 0.89 1.25 -14.19
CA LEU A 179 1.05 2.63 -13.73
C LEU A 179 -0.07 3.58 -14.23
N LYS A 180 -0.82 3.20 -15.25
CA LYS A 180 -2.05 3.93 -15.64
C LYS A 180 -3.22 3.70 -14.67
N GLN A 181 -3.20 2.58 -13.95
CA GLN A 181 -4.23 2.24 -12.97
C GLN A 181 -3.77 2.53 -11.54
N PHE A 182 -2.58 2.09 -11.18
CA PHE A 182 -1.99 2.24 -9.86
C PHE A 182 -1.06 3.44 -9.86
N ILE A 183 -1.54 4.56 -9.34
CA ILE A 183 -0.81 5.82 -9.37
C ILE A 183 0.04 6.00 -8.10
N ASP A 184 1.02 6.88 -8.19
CA ASP A 184 2.01 7.10 -7.13
C ASP A 184 1.37 7.54 -5.80
N PRO A 185 1.52 6.78 -4.71
CA PRO A 185 0.98 7.14 -3.41
C PRO A 185 1.53 8.45 -2.82
N ARG A 186 2.68 8.94 -3.29
CA ARG A 186 3.21 10.25 -2.89
C ARG A 186 2.31 11.41 -3.26
N LEU A 187 1.33 11.20 -4.15
CA LEU A 187 0.30 12.21 -4.46
C LEU A 187 -0.58 12.58 -3.25
N ILE A 188 -0.73 11.66 -2.30
CA ILE A 188 -1.49 11.89 -1.06
C ILE A 188 -0.58 11.96 0.17
N LEU A 189 0.60 11.37 0.12
CA LEU A 189 1.55 11.33 1.24
C LEU A 189 2.55 12.50 1.23
N GLY A 190 2.69 13.19 0.10
CA GLY A 190 3.73 14.18 -0.10
C GLY A 190 5.08 13.57 -0.50
N LYS A 191 6.10 14.42 -0.58
CA LYS A 191 7.45 14.01 -1.00
C LYS A 191 8.12 13.19 0.09
N LEU A 192 8.51 11.96 -0.22
CA LEU A 192 9.21 11.03 0.68
C LEU A 192 10.64 10.71 0.19
N TYR A 193 10.92 10.82 -1.09
CA TYR A 193 12.26 10.60 -1.69
C TYR A 193 12.32 11.28 -3.06
#